data_1ac0e32c454224ed12a8c0fa38da5776
#
_entry.id   1ac0e32c454224ed12a8c0fa38da5776
#
_cell.length_a   1.000
_cell.length_b   1.000
_cell.length_c   1.000
_cell.angle_alpha   90.00
_cell.angle_beta   90.00
_cell.angle_gamma   90.00
#
_symmetry.space_group_name_H-M   'P 1'
#
loop_
_entity.id
_entity.type
_entity.pdbx_description
1 polymer ?
#
loop_
_entity_poly.entity_id
_entity_poly.type
_entity_poly.pdbx_seq_one_letter_code
_entity_poly.pdbx_strand_id
1 'polypeptide(L)'
;MQMISRLNVLHSSMTKPKAKKRHAMLTEVIRRHDHAYYVLAEPTISDQDYDRLYRELLDLEEAHPGLLTADSPSQRVGGKPVSEFPEHRHAVPMMSLDNTYSQEEVREFVGRVQKLLPGEPLEWVVEPKADGIAIGLRFGEGLFT
;
A
#
# COMPACT_ATOMS: atom_id res chain seq x y z
N MET A 1 -22.19 5.80 -5.47
CA MET A 1 -21.66 6.77 -6.46
C MET A 1 -20.23 7.04 -6.03
N GLN A 2 -19.28 6.41 -6.71
CA GLN A 2 -17.85 6.50 -6.39
C GLN A 2 -17.37 7.94 -6.61
N MET A 3 -16.90 8.58 -5.55
CA MET A 3 -16.11 9.80 -5.70
C MET A 3 -14.76 9.40 -6.31
N ILE A 4 -14.67 9.58 -7.62
CA ILE A 4 -13.40 9.50 -8.33
C ILE A 4 -12.51 10.58 -7.74
N SER A 5 -11.37 10.19 -7.18
CA SER A 5 -10.37 11.11 -6.62
C SER A 5 -10.06 12.21 -7.66
N ARG A 6 -9.87 13.46 -7.22
CA ARG A 6 -9.50 14.57 -8.10
C ARG A 6 -8.21 14.28 -8.89
N LEU A 7 -7.30 13.49 -8.33
CA LEU A 7 -6.08 12.99 -8.99
C LEU A 7 -6.41 12.03 -10.14
N ASN A 8 -7.37 11.13 -9.96
CA ASN A 8 -7.77 10.18 -10.99
C ASN A 8 -8.37 10.89 -12.22
N VAL A 9 -9.11 12.00 -12.01
CA VAL A 9 -9.60 12.85 -13.11
C VAL A 9 -8.45 13.53 -13.87
N LEU A 10 -7.41 14.00 -13.16
CA LEU A 10 -6.24 14.62 -13.78
C LEU A 10 -5.43 13.60 -14.61
N HIS A 11 -5.27 12.38 -14.12
CA HIS A 11 -4.53 11.33 -14.83
C HIS A 11 -5.30 10.80 -16.05
N SER A 12 -6.62 10.67 -15.95
CA SER A 12 -7.49 10.26 -17.07
C SER A 12 -7.47 11.26 -18.23
N SER A 13 -7.20 12.55 -17.96
CA SER A 13 -7.08 13.61 -18.99
C SER A 13 -5.69 13.74 -19.61
N MET A 14 -4.69 13.02 -19.08
CA MET A 14 -3.33 13.07 -19.60
C MET A 14 -3.21 12.36 -20.95
N THR A 15 -2.46 12.96 -21.88
CA THR A 15 -2.12 12.28 -23.13
C THR A 15 -1.19 11.08 -22.87
N LYS A 16 -1.35 10.00 -23.64
CA LYS A 16 -0.53 8.78 -23.50
C LYS A 16 0.99 9.03 -23.38
N PRO A 17 1.62 9.93 -24.18
CA PRO A 17 3.04 10.20 -24.05
C PRO A 17 3.42 10.85 -22.71
N LYS A 18 2.58 11.76 -22.20
CA LYS A 18 2.79 12.40 -20.90
C LYS A 18 2.62 11.38 -19.75
N ALA A 19 1.58 10.57 -19.82
CA ALA A 19 1.33 9.50 -18.84
C ALA A 19 2.52 8.51 -18.79
N LYS A 20 3.02 8.06 -19.95
CA LYS A 20 4.18 7.17 -20.04
C LYS A 20 5.43 7.82 -19.42
N LYS A 21 5.71 9.07 -19.69
CA LYS A 21 6.86 9.78 -19.11
C LYS A 21 6.72 9.91 -17.58
N ARG A 22 5.53 10.25 -17.10
CA ARG A 22 5.25 10.39 -15.66
C ARG A 22 5.37 9.03 -14.95
N HIS A 23 4.80 7.98 -15.53
CA HIS A 23 4.91 6.61 -15.00
C HIS A 23 6.37 6.17 -14.86
N ALA A 24 7.18 6.35 -15.91
CA ALA A 24 8.60 6.00 -15.86
C ALA A 24 9.36 6.76 -14.76
N MET A 25 9.06 8.05 -14.59
CA MET A 25 9.67 8.87 -13.55
C MET A 25 9.24 8.41 -12.14
N LEU A 26 7.96 8.15 -11.93
CA LEU A 26 7.45 7.64 -10.64
C LEU A 26 8.07 6.29 -10.30
N THR A 27 8.11 5.36 -11.24
CA THR A 27 8.72 4.04 -11.09
C THR A 27 10.18 4.15 -10.65
N GLU A 28 10.96 5.00 -11.29
CA GLU A 28 12.38 5.21 -10.95
C GLU A 28 12.55 5.83 -9.57
N VAL A 29 11.77 6.86 -9.26
CA VAL A 29 11.83 7.55 -7.96
C VAL A 29 11.43 6.61 -6.82
N ILE A 30 10.34 5.86 -6.97
CA ILE A 30 9.88 4.89 -5.96
C ILE A 30 10.93 3.80 -5.75
N ARG A 31 11.49 3.20 -6.81
CA ARG A 31 12.55 2.19 -6.68
C ARG A 31 13.78 2.69 -5.93
N ARG A 32 14.16 3.94 -6.14
CA ARG A 32 15.28 4.54 -5.42
C ARG A 32 14.96 4.71 -3.93
N HIS A 33 13.74 5.12 -3.58
CA HIS A 33 13.31 5.23 -2.19
C HIS A 33 13.16 3.86 -1.53
N ASP A 34 12.65 2.86 -2.24
CA ASP A 34 12.60 1.47 -1.79
C ASP A 34 14.01 0.95 -1.44
N HIS A 35 14.96 1.19 -2.34
CA HIS A 35 16.35 0.80 -2.09
C HIS A 35 16.95 1.51 -0.87
N ALA A 36 16.71 2.81 -0.72
CA ALA A 36 17.18 3.58 0.44
C ALA A 36 16.56 3.08 1.75
N TYR A 37 15.27 2.75 1.73
CA TYR A 37 14.55 2.27 2.91
C TYR A 37 14.91 0.82 3.27
N TYR A 38 14.75 -0.12 2.30
CA TYR A 38 14.85 -1.56 2.58
C TYR A 38 16.28 -2.11 2.55
N VAL A 39 17.18 -1.48 1.80
CA VAL A 39 18.56 -1.99 1.62
C VAL A 39 19.56 -1.18 2.42
N LEU A 40 19.44 0.15 2.39
CA LEU A 40 20.39 1.02 3.07
C LEU A 40 19.98 1.39 4.50
N ALA A 41 18.70 1.18 4.88
CA ALA A 41 18.10 1.64 6.13
C ALA A 41 18.28 3.17 6.35
N GLU A 42 18.34 3.93 5.26
CA GLU A 42 18.51 5.38 5.24
C GLU A 42 17.38 6.04 4.41
N PRO A 43 16.15 6.14 4.95
CA PRO A 43 15.05 6.78 4.23
C PRO A 43 15.37 8.25 3.95
N THR A 44 15.17 8.68 2.70
CA THR A 44 15.50 10.02 2.22
C THR A 44 14.30 10.95 2.09
N ILE A 45 13.09 10.42 2.29
CA ILE A 45 11.83 11.18 2.32
C ILE A 45 10.96 10.69 3.47
N SER A 46 9.92 11.46 3.84
CA SER A 46 8.93 11.03 4.82
C SER A 46 8.03 9.92 4.24
N ASP A 47 7.47 9.08 5.13
CA ASP A 47 6.50 8.05 4.74
C ASP A 47 5.31 8.68 4.01
N GLN A 48 4.84 9.85 4.46
CA GLN A 48 3.75 10.58 3.82
C GLN A 48 4.09 11.02 2.38
N ASP A 49 5.33 11.40 2.11
CA ASP A 49 5.77 11.79 0.76
C ASP A 49 5.91 10.56 -0.14
N TYR A 50 6.45 9.45 0.41
CA TYR A 50 6.52 8.17 -0.28
C TYR A 50 5.12 7.68 -0.66
N ASP A 51 4.19 7.66 0.28
CA ASP A 51 2.80 7.24 0.07
C ASP A 51 2.10 8.08 -1.01
N ARG A 52 2.39 9.38 -1.07
CA ARG A 52 1.88 10.26 -2.13
C ARG A 52 2.37 9.84 -3.52
N LEU A 53 3.67 9.55 -3.64
CA LEU A 53 4.27 9.09 -4.90
C LEU A 53 3.71 7.73 -5.32
N TYR A 54 3.56 6.82 -4.36
CA TYR A 54 3.04 5.48 -4.59
C TYR A 54 1.57 5.51 -5.01
N ARG A 55 0.75 6.33 -4.34
CA ARG A 55 -0.65 6.52 -4.73
C ARG A 55 -0.78 7.14 -6.13
N GLU A 56 0.05 8.12 -6.46
CA GLU A 56 0.06 8.70 -7.80
C GLU A 56 0.39 7.64 -8.87
N LEU A 57 1.32 6.73 -8.59
CA LEU A 57 1.62 5.61 -9.48
C LEU A 57 0.40 4.72 -9.70
N LEU A 58 -0.28 4.31 -8.61
CA LEU A 58 -1.49 3.48 -8.67
C LEU A 58 -2.60 4.16 -9.47
N ASP A 59 -2.91 5.42 -9.20
CA ASP A 59 -3.92 6.20 -9.90
C ASP A 59 -3.62 6.30 -11.41
N LEU A 60 -2.33 6.44 -11.75
CA LEU A 60 -1.88 6.53 -13.14
C LEU A 60 -2.00 5.18 -13.87
N GLU A 61 -1.69 4.08 -13.20
CA GLU A 61 -1.83 2.72 -13.74
C GLU A 61 -3.30 2.33 -13.89
N GLU A 62 -4.16 2.73 -12.95
CA GLU A 62 -5.62 2.56 -13.06
C GLU A 62 -6.19 3.32 -14.25
N ALA A 63 -5.78 4.60 -14.42
CA ALA A 63 -6.23 5.42 -15.55
C ALA A 63 -5.67 4.95 -16.90
N HIS A 64 -4.51 4.30 -16.91
CA HIS A 64 -3.80 3.84 -18.10
C HIS A 64 -3.28 2.40 -17.94
N PRO A 65 -4.15 1.37 -17.95
CA PRO A 65 -3.76 -0.03 -17.68
C PRO A 65 -2.65 -0.58 -18.59
N GLY A 66 -2.48 0.01 -19.77
CA GLY A 66 -1.39 -0.35 -20.69
C GLY A 66 0.02 0.11 -20.25
N LEU A 67 0.14 0.85 -19.14
CA LEU A 67 1.42 1.23 -18.53
C LEU A 67 1.84 0.25 -17.42
N LEU A 68 0.91 -0.53 -16.90
CA LEU A 68 1.18 -1.52 -15.87
C LEU A 68 2.09 -2.61 -16.43
N THR A 69 3.25 -2.79 -15.80
CA THR A 69 4.22 -3.82 -16.14
C THR A 69 4.44 -4.77 -14.97
N ALA A 70 4.85 -6.01 -15.24
CA ALA A 70 5.09 -7.01 -14.18
C ALA A 70 6.22 -6.60 -13.21
N ASP A 71 7.04 -5.65 -13.61
CA ASP A 71 8.13 -5.10 -12.80
C ASP A 71 7.80 -3.74 -12.16
N SER A 72 6.56 -3.25 -12.30
CA SER A 72 6.14 -2.02 -11.61
C SER A 72 6.27 -2.16 -10.09
N PRO A 73 6.67 -1.09 -9.38
CA PRO A 73 6.64 -1.08 -7.92
C PRO A 73 5.28 -1.45 -7.33
N SER A 74 4.20 -1.12 -8.00
CA SER A 74 2.82 -1.48 -7.60
C SER A 74 2.56 -3.00 -7.61
N GLN A 75 3.37 -3.79 -8.33
CA GLN A 75 3.26 -5.25 -8.44
C GLN A 75 4.26 -5.99 -7.54
N ARG A 76 5.09 -5.26 -6.81
CA ARG A 76 6.12 -5.82 -5.94
C ARG A 76 5.96 -5.33 -4.52
N VAL A 77 6.13 -6.22 -3.56
CA VAL A 77 6.46 -5.84 -2.19
C VAL A 77 7.88 -5.28 -2.21
N GLY A 78 8.10 -4.12 -1.61
CA GLY A 78 9.39 -3.42 -1.63
C GLY A 78 10.56 -4.31 -1.14
N GLY A 79 11.66 -4.28 -1.89
CA GLY A 79 12.87 -5.03 -1.60
C GLY A 79 12.88 -6.49 -2.08
N LYS A 80 14.04 -6.98 -2.51
CA LYS A 80 14.26 -8.43 -2.66
C LYS A 80 14.38 -9.03 -1.26
N PRO A 81 13.71 -10.17 -0.97
CA PRO A 81 13.94 -10.89 0.27
C PRO A 81 15.45 -11.14 0.45
N VAL A 82 15.94 -10.96 1.67
CA VAL A 82 17.32 -11.29 2.01
C VAL A 82 17.48 -12.80 1.79
N SER A 83 18.40 -13.19 0.91
CA SER A 83 18.59 -14.60 0.51
C SER A 83 19.07 -15.53 1.64
N GLU A 84 19.36 -14.96 2.80
CA GLU A 84 19.83 -15.68 3.99
C GLU A 84 18.71 -16.37 4.76
N PHE A 85 17.44 -16.00 4.50
CA PHE A 85 16.30 -16.61 5.19
C PHE A 85 15.56 -17.56 4.24
N PRO A 86 15.23 -18.79 4.71
CA PRO A 86 14.43 -19.72 3.92
C PRO A 86 13.00 -19.17 3.73
N GLU A 87 12.43 -19.42 2.56
CA GLU A 87 11.04 -19.08 2.30
C GLU A 87 10.12 -19.92 3.19
N HIS A 88 9.13 -19.26 3.82
CA HIS A 88 8.10 -19.90 4.59
C HIS A 88 6.71 -19.60 4.03
N ARG A 89 5.95 -20.65 3.70
CA ARG A 89 4.56 -20.52 3.28
C ARG A 89 3.64 -20.50 4.49
N HIS A 90 3.01 -19.34 4.73
CA HIS A 90 2.03 -19.21 5.79
C HIS A 90 0.75 -20.01 5.50
N ALA A 91 0.21 -20.67 6.53
CA ALA A 91 -1.06 -21.41 6.43
C ALA A 91 -2.26 -20.47 6.23
N VAL A 92 -2.17 -19.27 6.76
CA VAL A 92 -3.13 -18.18 6.55
C VAL A 92 -2.37 -17.00 5.94
N PRO A 93 -2.89 -16.38 4.88
CA PRO A 93 -2.22 -15.22 4.25
C PRO A 93 -1.95 -14.11 5.27
N MET A 94 -0.76 -13.54 5.22
CA MET A 94 -0.46 -12.32 5.95
C MET A 94 -1.18 -11.16 5.25
N MET A 95 -1.98 -10.42 6.02
CA MET A 95 -2.70 -9.25 5.52
C MET A 95 -2.12 -7.99 6.12
N SER A 96 -2.04 -6.92 5.34
CA SER A 96 -1.73 -5.58 5.82
C SER A 96 -3.01 -4.78 6.03
N LEU A 97 -2.91 -3.70 6.79
CA LEU A 97 -3.98 -2.73 6.96
C LEU A 97 -3.91 -1.71 5.83
N ASP A 98 -5.08 -1.34 5.29
CA ASP A 98 -5.18 -0.22 4.36
C ASP A 98 -4.93 1.10 5.07
N ASN A 99 -4.39 2.07 4.32
CA ASN A 99 -4.18 3.41 4.81
C ASN A 99 -5.33 4.34 4.41
N THR A 100 -5.59 5.34 5.27
CA THR A 100 -6.46 6.47 4.97
C THR A 100 -5.66 7.76 5.12
N TYR A 101 -5.84 8.72 4.19
CA TYR A 101 -5.03 9.94 4.12
C TYR A 101 -5.87 11.21 4.27
N SER A 102 -7.19 11.06 4.43
CA SER A 102 -8.12 12.18 4.62
C SER A 102 -9.23 11.84 5.61
N GLN A 103 -9.84 12.88 6.17
CA GLN A 103 -11.02 12.70 7.04
C GLN A 103 -12.19 12.09 6.28
N GLU A 104 -12.30 12.36 5.00
CA GLU A 104 -13.33 11.81 4.10
C GLU A 104 -13.19 10.30 4.00
N GLU A 105 -11.97 9.79 3.76
CA GLU A 105 -11.68 8.35 3.69
C GLU A 105 -11.97 7.65 5.02
N VAL A 106 -11.67 8.28 6.16
CA VAL A 106 -12.03 7.76 7.49
C VAL A 106 -13.56 7.68 7.64
N ARG A 107 -14.32 8.71 7.22
CA ARG A 107 -15.79 8.69 7.26
C ARG A 107 -16.37 7.59 6.36
N GLU A 108 -15.78 7.39 5.19
CA GLU A 108 -16.18 6.30 4.28
C GLU A 108 -15.90 4.92 4.90
N PHE A 109 -14.74 4.76 5.56
CA PHE A 109 -14.43 3.53 6.30
C PHE A 109 -15.48 3.26 7.38
N VAL A 110 -15.79 4.24 8.24
CA VAL A 110 -16.84 4.11 9.26
C VAL A 110 -18.18 3.76 8.64
N GLY A 111 -18.55 4.42 7.53
CA GLY A 111 -19.80 4.13 6.82
C GLY A 111 -19.83 2.71 6.21
N ARG A 112 -18.71 2.15 5.76
CA ARG A 112 -18.62 0.75 5.33
C ARG A 112 -18.85 -0.21 6.49
N VAL A 113 -18.20 0.03 7.64
CA VAL A 113 -18.37 -0.81 8.82
C VAL A 113 -19.82 -0.78 9.31
N GLN A 114 -20.46 0.38 9.37
CA GLN A 114 -21.87 0.52 9.76
C GLN A 114 -22.82 -0.27 8.82
N LYS A 115 -22.52 -0.31 7.54
CA LYS A 115 -23.30 -1.11 6.57
C LYS A 115 -23.13 -2.62 6.74
N LEU A 116 -21.94 -3.05 7.19
CA LEU A 116 -21.67 -4.47 7.45
C LEU A 116 -22.29 -4.95 8.77
N LEU A 117 -22.50 -4.04 9.72
CA LEU A 117 -23.05 -4.32 11.05
C LEU A 117 -24.30 -3.45 11.32
N PRO A 118 -25.39 -3.67 10.58
CA PRO A 118 -26.60 -2.84 10.71
C PRO A 118 -27.24 -3.04 12.09
N GLY A 119 -27.44 -1.94 12.80
CA GLY A 119 -28.10 -1.95 14.12
C GLY A 119 -27.20 -2.29 15.31
N GLU A 120 -25.95 -2.63 15.08
CA GLU A 120 -24.98 -2.87 16.16
C GLU A 120 -24.36 -1.55 16.62
N PRO A 121 -24.23 -1.33 17.95
CA PRO A 121 -23.47 -0.21 18.48
C PRO A 121 -21.99 -0.38 18.16
N LEU A 122 -21.38 0.63 17.53
CA LEU A 122 -19.95 0.60 17.20
C LEU A 122 -19.15 1.38 18.24
N GLU A 123 -18.19 0.70 18.84
CA GLU A 123 -17.18 1.32 19.70
C GLU A 123 -15.85 1.38 18.95
N TRP A 124 -15.12 2.48 19.10
CA TRP A 124 -13.89 2.72 18.38
C TRP A 124 -12.73 2.90 19.35
N VAL A 125 -11.63 2.20 19.08
CA VAL A 125 -10.36 2.38 19.78
C VAL A 125 -9.37 2.98 18.79
N VAL A 126 -8.65 4.01 19.21
CA VAL A 126 -7.58 4.63 18.42
C VAL A 126 -6.26 4.32 19.08
N GLU A 127 -5.37 3.69 18.34
CA GLU A 127 -4.07 3.24 18.82
C GLU A 127 -2.97 3.69 17.84
N PRO A 128 -1.74 3.98 18.33
CA PRO A 128 -0.59 4.14 17.44
C PRO A 128 -0.29 2.83 16.73
N LYS A 129 -0.09 2.88 15.41
CA LYS A 129 0.46 1.75 14.67
C LYS A 129 1.99 1.79 14.81
N ALA A 130 2.54 0.95 15.68
CA ALA A 130 3.99 0.81 15.80
C ALA A 130 4.53 -0.03 14.63
N ASP A 131 5.56 0.49 13.96
CA ASP A 131 6.27 -0.28 12.95
C ASP A 131 7.24 -1.28 13.61
N GLY A 132 7.32 -2.47 13.03
CA GLY A 132 8.13 -3.54 13.58
C GLY A 132 8.07 -4.80 12.70
N ILE A 133 8.60 -5.89 13.26
CA ILE A 133 8.60 -7.20 12.61
C ILE A 133 7.28 -7.91 12.93
N ALA A 134 6.59 -8.43 11.92
CA ALA A 134 5.46 -9.31 12.10
C ALA A 134 5.94 -10.69 12.54
N ILE A 135 5.44 -11.19 13.67
CA ILE A 135 5.81 -12.50 14.23
C ILE A 135 4.55 -13.36 14.29
N GLY A 136 4.61 -14.54 13.70
CA GLY A 136 3.60 -15.59 13.86
C GLY A 136 4.12 -16.68 14.80
N LEU A 137 3.43 -16.90 15.92
CA LEU A 137 3.73 -17.98 16.84
C LEU A 137 2.71 -19.10 16.68
N ARG A 138 3.18 -20.35 16.52
CA ARG A 138 2.30 -21.50 16.41
C ARG A 138 2.41 -22.37 17.67
N PHE A 139 1.26 -22.76 18.19
CA PHE A 139 1.17 -23.67 19.30
C PHE A 139 0.29 -24.87 18.91
N GLY A 140 0.75 -26.08 19.20
CA GLY A 140 -0.01 -27.31 19.09
C GLY A 140 -0.13 -27.98 20.47
N GLU A 141 -1.35 -28.30 20.93
CA GLU A 141 -1.62 -28.92 22.24
C GLU A 141 -0.93 -28.20 23.42
N GLY A 142 -0.83 -26.88 23.36
CA GLY A 142 -0.17 -26.04 24.38
C GLY A 142 1.36 -25.97 24.29
N LEU A 143 1.98 -26.64 23.33
CA LEU A 143 3.42 -26.59 23.07
C LEU A 143 3.74 -25.70 21.85
N PHE A 144 4.82 -24.95 21.95
CA PHE A 144 5.38 -24.20 20.83
C PHE A 144 5.96 -25.18 19.79
N THR A 145 5.53 -25.03 18.52
CA THR A 145 5.92 -25.92 17.41
C THR A 145 6.57 -25.18 16.26
#